data_838119ba2b3bba87c697f5e40124fc42
#
_entry.id   838119ba2b3bba87c697f5e40124fc42
#
_cell.length_a   1.000
_cell.length_b   1.000
_cell.length_c   1.000
_cell.angle_alpha   90.00
_cell.angle_beta   90.00
_cell.angle_gamma   90.00
#
_symmetry.space_group_name_H-M   'P 1'
#
loop_
_entity.id
_entity.type
_entity.pdbx_description
1 polymer ?
#
loop_
_entity_poly.entity_id
_entity_poly.type
_entity_poly.pdbx_seq_one_letter_code
_entity_poly.pdbx_strand_id
1 'polypeptide(L)'
;MKKTFKIALGGIISGFALVLMLLTGIIWGGTYAFPCFAGMLLTVVVIEFSPKWAYCVYGAVSLLSLILAGDKEAVIYFILFFGFYPILKSTIEKLKAKSVQYLLKYIVFNVCVISAFLVGKFILMIPDEEFTIFGFYIPWVFLLLGNVFFLFYDRCVTVFISLYIYRIRNKIFKK
;
A
#
# COMPACT_ATOMS: atom_id res chain seq x y z
N MET A 1 12.73 -11.00 -20.89
CA MET A 1 13.17 -9.60 -20.67
C MET A 1 14.58 -9.56 -20.10
N LYS A 2 15.43 -8.65 -20.58
CA LYS A 2 16.84 -8.53 -20.11
C LYS A 2 16.88 -8.12 -18.63
N LYS A 3 17.83 -8.65 -17.86
CA LYS A 3 18.02 -8.36 -16.41
C LYS A 3 18.14 -6.85 -16.14
N THR A 4 18.85 -6.15 -17.01
CA THR A 4 19.03 -4.68 -16.97
C THR A 4 17.71 -3.91 -17.00
N PHE A 5 16.74 -4.34 -17.84
CA PHE A 5 15.42 -3.70 -17.91
C PHE A 5 14.63 -3.86 -16.60
N LYS A 6 14.73 -5.01 -15.95
CA LYS A 6 14.07 -5.24 -14.66
C LYS A 6 14.60 -4.30 -13.57
N ILE A 7 15.92 -4.12 -13.53
CA ILE A 7 16.58 -3.24 -12.57
C ILE A 7 16.18 -1.78 -12.84
N ALA A 8 16.24 -1.35 -14.11
CA ALA A 8 15.88 0.01 -14.49
C ALA A 8 14.41 0.36 -14.16
N LEU A 9 13.46 -0.49 -14.56
CA LEU A 9 12.04 -0.26 -14.27
C LEU A 9 11.76 -0.31 -12.77
N GLY A 10 12.37 -1.27 -12.05
CA GLY A 10 12.26 -1.34 -10.59
C GLY A 10 12.79 -0.08 -9.92
N GLY A 11 13.93 0.44 -10.37
CA GLY A 11 14.49 1.70 -9.86
C GLY A 11 13.59 2.91 -10.12
N ILE A 12 13.03 3.03 -11.33
CA ILE A 12 12.08 4.11 -11.67
C ILE A 12 10.85 4.05 -10.77
N ILE A 13 10.25 2.87 -10.61
CA ILE A 13 9.07 2.70 -9.76
C ILE A 13 9.40 2.98 -8.29
N SER A 14 10.57 2.52 -7.80
CA SER A 14 11.04 2.84 -6.45
C SER A 14 11.18 4.35 -6.25
N GLY A 15 11.76 5.05 -7.23
CA GLY A 15 11.93 6.51 -7.20
C GLY A 15 10.59 7.24 -7.11
N PHE A 16 9.62 6.89 -7.98
CA PHE A 16 8.29 7.48 -7.94
C PHE A 16 7.55 7.18 -6.63
N ALA A 17 7.61 5.93 -6.15
CA ALA A 17 7.00 5.55 -4.88
C ALA A 17 7.62 6.32 -3.71
N LEU A 18 8.95 6.49 -3.70
CA LEU A 18 9.64 7.26 -2.68
C LEU A 18 9.25 8.74 -2.72
N VAL A 19 9.17 9.35 -3.91
CA VAL A 19 8.70 10.75 -4.05
C VAL A 19 7.30 10.91 -3.47
N LEU A 20 6.38 9.99 -3.74
CA LEU A 20 5.05 10.01 -3.12
C LEU A 20 5.13 9.95 -1.60
N MET A 21 5.99 9.08 -1.06
CA MET A 21 6.20 8.99 0.39
C MET A 21 6.81 10.25 1.00
N LEU A 22 7.67 10.96 0.28
CA LEU A 22 8.22 12.25 0.75
C LEU A 22 7.17 13.37 0.73
N LEU A 23 6.24 13.34 -0.21
CA LEU A 23 5.15 14.32 -0.32
C LEU A 23 4.16 14.24 0.85
N THR A 24 4.09 13.11 1.59
CA THR A 24 3.19 12.97 2.75
C THR A 24 3.46 14.01 3.82
N GLY A 25 4.73 14.36 4.06
CA GLY A 25 5.13 15.37 5.05
C GLY A 25 4.98 16.82 4.56
N ILE A 26 4.68 17.04 3.28
CA ILE A 26 4.58 18.37 2.67
C ILE A 26 3.14 18.77 2.42
N ILE A 27 2.32 17.84 1.95
CA ILE A 27 0.93 18.08 1.53
C ILE A 27 -0.02 17.62 2.61
N TRP A 28 -0.74 18.57 3.19
CA TRP A 28 -1.75 18.27 4.22
C TRP A 28 -2.81 17.30 3.68
N GLY A 29 -3.14 16.27 4.48
CA GLY A 29 -4.07 15.22 4.07
C GLY A 29 -3.46 14.11 3.21
N GLY A 30 -2.17 14.17 2.91
CA GLY A 30 -1.45 13.17 2.12
C GLY A 30 -1.12 11.86 2.85
N THR A 31 -1.26 11.83 4.18
CA THR A 31 -0.87 10.71 5.06
C THR A 31 -1.43 9.34 4.63
N TYR A 32 -2.64 9.30 4.09
CA TYR A 32 -3.27 8.06 3.60
C TYR A 32 -3.20 7.92 2.07
N ALA A 33 -3.36 9.03 1.35
CA ALA A 33 -3.47 9.01 -0.11
C ALA A 33 -2.15 8.63 -0.80
N PHE A 34 -1.04 9.25 -0.41
CA PHE A 34 0.24 9.00 -1.06
C PHE A 34 0.79 7.58 -0.81
N PRO A 35 0.73 7.00 0.42
CA PRO A 35 1.08 5.59 0.60
C PRO A 35 0.21 4.64 -0.23
N CYS A 36 -1.08 4.95 -0.37
CA CYS A 36 -2.01 4.22 -1.22
C CYS A 36 -1.54 4.21 -2.69
N PHE A 37 -1.22 5.38 -3.27
CA PHE A 37 -0.69 5.47 -4.63
C PHE A 37 0.69 4.82 -4.78
N ALA A 38 1.59 5.02 -3.81
CA ALA A 38 2.91 4.38 -3.81
C ALA A 38 2.78 2.86 -3.83
N GLY A 39 1.87 2.29 -3.04
CA GLY A 39 1.56 0.86 -3.05
C GLY A 39 0.98 0.38 -4.38
N MET A 40 0.08 1.15 -5.00
CA MET A 40 -0.45 0.80 -6.33
C MET A 40 0.64 0.71 -7.39
N LEU A 41 1.67 1.56 -7.35
CA LEU A 41 2.80 1.49 -8.29
C LEU A 41 3.54 0.16 -8.22
N LEU A 42 3.61 -0.48 -7.04
CA LEU A 42 4.25 -1.78 -6.88
C LEU A 42 3.55 -2.90 -7.67
N THR A 43 2.26 -2.75 -7.98
CA THR A 43 1.55 -3.72 -8.82
C THR A 43 2.15 -3.82 -10.22
N VAL A 44 2.73 -2.74 -10.74
CA VAL A 44 3.41 -2.74 -12.03
C VAL A 44 4.60 -3.70 -12.01
N VAL A 45 5.38 -3.69 -10.92
CA VAL A 45 6.52 -4.60 -10.74
C VAL A 45 6.04 -6.05 -10.63
N VAL A 46 4.91 -6.28 -9.95
CA VAL A 46 4.30 -7.62 -9.85
C VAL A 46 3.92 -8.14 -11.24
N ILE A 47 3.27 -7.30 -12.06
CA ILE A 47 2.77 -7.68 -13.40
C ILE A 47 3.91 -7.93 -14.37
N GLU A 48 4.92 -7.05 -14.39
CA GLU A 48 6.00 -7.13 -15.38
C GLU A 48 7.08 -8.17 -15.00
N PHE A 49 7.26 -8.44 -13.72
CA PHE A 49 8.35 -9.33 -13.29
C PHE A 49 7.87 -10.49 -12.43
N SER A 50 7.60 -10.24 -11.17
CA SER A 50 7.06 -11.23 -10.23
C SER A 50 6.83 -10.59 -8.86
N PRO A 51 6.03 -11.23 -7.97
CA PRO A 51 5.87 -10.79 -6.59
C PRO A 51 7.20 -10.70 -5.81
N LYS A 52 8.16 -11.60 -6.09
CA LYS A 52 9.48 -11.57 -5.43
C LYS A 52 10.24 -10.28 -5.69
N TRP A 53 10.25 -9.80 -6.93
CA TRP A 53 10.87 -8.51 -7.30
C TRP A 53 10.12 -7.33 -6.67
N ALA A 54 8.80 -7.41 -6.63
CA ALA A 54 7.99 -6.37 -5.99
C ALA A 54 8.26 -6.27 -4.49
N TYR A 55 8.50 -7.39 -3.78
CA TYR A 55 8.95 -7.36 -2.39
C TYR A 55 10.32 -6.71 -2.21
N CYS A 56 11.26 -6.89 -3.13
CA CYS A 56 12.54 -6.19 -3.08
C CYS A 56 12.36 -4.68 -3.22
N VAL A 57 11.53 -4.23 -4.19
CA VAL A 57 11.20 -2.81 -4.39
C VAL A 57 10.47 -2.25 -3.16
N TYR A 58 9.48 -2.96 -2.65
CA TYR A 58 8.77 -2.61 -1.44
C TYR A 58 9.72 -2.43 -0.24
N GLY A 59 10.63 -3.38 -0.02
CA GLY A 59 11.62 -3.29 1.06
C GLY A 59 12.54 -2.08 0.93
N ALA A 60 13.02 -1.78 -0.30
CA ALA A 60 13.85 -0.61 -0.56
C ALA A 60 13.09 0.70 -0.30
N VAL A 61 11.86 0.84 -0.81
CA VAL A 61 11.02 2.03 -0.57
C VAL A 61 10.70 2.18 0.91
N SER A 62 10.36 1.09 1.61
CA SER A 62 10.08 1.09 3.05
C SER A 62 11.25 1.59 3.88
N LEU A 63 12.45 1.06 3.64
CA LEU A 63 13.65 1.47 4.35
C LEU A 63 14.01 2.93 4.09
N LEU A 64 13.98 3.36 2.82
CA LEU A 64 14.27 4.75 2.46
C LEU A 64 13.23 5.71 3.03
N SER A 65 11.95 5.37 2.97
CA SER A 65 10.87 6.19 3.55
C SER A 65 10.99 6.31 5.06
N LEU A 66 11.40 5.24 5.75
CA LEU A 66 11.60 5.26 7.19
C LEU A 66 12.65 6.30 7.63
N ILE A 67 13.68 6.48 6.79
CA ILE A 67 14.78 7.43 7.06
C ILE A 67 14.40 8.84 6.58
N LEU A 68 13.86 8.98 5.37
CA LEU A 68 13.74 10.24 4.66
C LEU A 68 12.37 10.94 4.80
N ALA A 69 11.27 10.17 4.96
CA ALA A 69 9.94 10.77 5.02
C ALA A 69 9.69 11.45 6.37
N GLY A 70 9.15 12.67 6.32
CA GLY A 70 8.80 13.45 7.51
C GLY A 70 7.59 12.88 8.27
N ASP A 71 6.61 12.36 7.55
CA ASP A 71 5.39 11.77 8.10
C ASP A 71 5.61 10.28 8.44
N LYS A 72 5.89 10.01 9.72
CA LYS A 72 6.14 8.64 10.20
C LYS A 72 4.87 7.77 10.25
N GLU A 73 3.73 8.40 10.40
CA GLU A 73 2.44 7.71 10.39
C GLU A 73 2.16 7.14 8.99
N ALA A 74 2.33 7.95 7.95
CA ALA A 74 2.22 7.50 6.56
C ALA A 74 3.18 6.36 6.23
N VAL A 75 4.41 6.41 6.76
CA VAL A 75 5.40 5.34 6.58
C VAL A 75 4.93 4.03 7.20
N ILE A 76 4.36 4.08 8.40
CA ILE A 76 3.80 2.89 9.07
C ILE A 76 2.67 2.30 8.24
N TYR A 77 1.74 3.12 7.74
CA TYR A 77 0.65 2.64 6.88
C TYR A 77 1.15 2.03 5.57
N PHE A 78 2.21 2.60 4.99
CA PHE A 78 2.84 2.03 3.80
C PHE A 78 3.47 0.67 4.11
N ILE A 79 4.27 0.58 5.17
CA ILE A 79 4.97 -0.65 5.54
C ILE A 79 3.99 -1.74 5.93
N LEU A 80 3.02 -1.45 6.78
CA LEU A 80 2.13 -2.48 7.31
C LEU A 80 1.03 -2.87 6.34
N PHE A 81 0.60 -1.96 5.45
CA PHE A 81 -0.55 -2.25 4.60
C PHE A 81 -0.37 -1.83 3.14
N PHE A 82 -0.27 -0.54 2.81
CA PHE A 82 -0.40 -0.06 1.42
C PHE A 82 0.67 -0.60 0.47
N GLY A 83 1.92 -0.72 0.91
CA GLY A 83 3.00 -1.28 0.11
C GLY A 83 2.96 -2.81 0.00
N PHE A 84 2.56 -3.47 1.10
CA PHE A 84 2.54 -4.92 1.19
C PHE A 84 1.30 -5.55 0.54
N TYR A 85 0.11 -4.98 0.77
CA TYR A 85 -1.16 -5.56 0.35
C TYR A 85 -1.28 -5.79 -1.17
N PRO A 86 -0.92 -4.84 -2.07
CA PRO A 86 -1.05 -5.05 -3.51
C PRO A 86 -0.23 -6.25 -4.02
N ILE A 87 0.93 -6.51 -3.39
CA ILE A 87 1.77 -7.66 -3.74
C ILE A 87 1.11 -8.96 -3.26
N LEU A 88 0.63 -8.98 -2.02
CA LEU A 88 -0.05 -10.12 -1.43
C LEU A 88 -1.36 -10.45 -2.18
N LYS A 89 -2.13 -9.43 -2.58
CA LYS A 89 -3.35 -9.57 -3.38
C LYS A 89 -3.10 -10.41 -4.62
N SER A 90 -1.98 -10.21 -5.32
CA SER A 90 -1.62 -10.99 -6.51
C SER A 90 -1.47 -12.49 -6.24
N THR A 91 -1.18 -12.86 -4.99
CA THR A 91 -1.06 -14.26 -4.56
C THR A 91 -2.41 -14.81 -4.08
N ILE A 92 -3.16 -14.03 -3.31
CA ILE A 92 -4.49 -14.42 -2.81
C ILE A 92 -5.46 -14.64 -3.97
N GLU A 93 -5.43 -13.81 -5.01
CA GLU A 93 -6.34 -13.93 -6.16
C GLU A 93 -6.05 -15.13 -7.07
N LYS A 94 -4.98 -15.89 -6.85
CA LYS A 94 -4.72 -17.18 -7.49
C LYS A 94 -5.53 -18.35 -6.90
N LEU A 95 -6.10 -18.16 -5.72
CA LEU A 95 -6.93 -19.18 -5.08
C LEU A 95 -8.23 -19.37 -5.87
N LYS A 96 -8.71 -20.61 -5.96
CA LYS A 96 -9.92 -20.95 -6.75
C LYS A 96 -11.22 -20.41 -6.11
N ALA A 97 -11.31 -20.45 -4.79
CA ALA A 97 -12.52 -20.08 -4.06
C ALA A 97 -12.57 -18.57 -3.77
N LYS A 98 -13.48 -17.84 -4.40
CA LYS A 98 -13.66 -16.40 -4.21
C LYS A 98 -13.97 -16.02 -2.76
N SER A 99 -14.78 -16.81 -2.06
CA SER A 99 -15.09 -16.59 -0.65
C SER A 99 -13.85 -16.60 0.23
N VAL A 100 -12.92 -17.54 -0.02
CA VAL A 100 -11.65 -17.64 0.69
C VAL A 100 -10.75 -16.44 0.36
N GLN A 101 -10.74 -15.95 -0.89
CA GLN A 101 -10.01 -14.74 -1.26
C GLN A 101 -10.48 -13.54 -0.44
N TYR A 102 -11.80 -13.29 -0.37
CA TYR A 102 -12.34 -12.18 0.41
C TYR A 102 -12.04 -12.33 1.89
N LEU A 103 -12.24 -13.51 2.46
CA LEU A 103 -11.96 -13.77 3.87
C LEU A 103 -10.49 -13.46 4.22
N LEU A 104 -9.54 -13.95 3.42
CA LEU A 104 -8.11 -13.70 3.63
C LEU A 104 -7.76 -12.22 3.48
N LYS A 105 -8.33 -11.52 2.49
CA LYS A 105 -8.11 -10.07 2.31
C LYS A 105 -8.56 -9.28 3.55
N TYR A 106 -9.73 -9.60 4.10
CA TYR A 106 -10.24 -8.94 5.31
C TYR A 106 -9.42 -9.27 6.55
N ILE A 107 -9.02 -10.53 6.73
CA ILE A 107 -8.13 -10.92 7.84
C ILE A 107 -6.83 -10.13 7.78
N VAL A 108 -6.18 -10.10 6.62
CA VAL A 108 -4.93 -9.35 6.43
C VAL A 108 -5.13 -7.87 6.72
N PHE A 109 -6.18 -7.26 6.18
CA PHE A 109 -6.48 -5.85 6.43
C PHE A 109 -6.63 -5.56 7.93
N ASN A 110 -7.48 -6.32 8.64
CA ASN A 110 -7.73 -6.08 10.06
C ASN A 110 -6.46 -6.30 10.90
N VAL A 111 -5.67 -7.33 10.61
CA VAL A 111 -4.38 -7.55 11.29
C VAL A 111 -3.44 -6.36 11.07
N CYS A 112 -3.33 -5.86 9.84
CA CYS A 112 -2.47 -4.72 9.51
C CYS A 112 -2.94 -3.43 10.21
N VAL A 113 -4.24 -3.15 10.20
CA VAL A 113 -4.80 -1.95 10.84
C VAL A 113 -4.64 -1.99 12.36
N ILE A 114 -4.91 -3.14 12.99
CA ILE A 114 -4.69 -3.30 14.44
C ILE A 114 -3.19 -3.14 14.76
N SER A 115 -2.30 -3.72 13.95
CA SER A 115 -0.86 -3.55 14.13
C SER A 115 -0.43 -2.10 13.97
N ALA A 116 -0.98 -1.38 12.96
CA ALA A 116 -0.70 0.04 12.75
C ALA A 116 -1.18 0.90 13.92
N PHE A 117 -2.38 0.62 14.46
CA PHE A 117 -2.90 1.28 15.65
C PHE A 117 -1.98 1.07 16.86
N LEU A 118 -1.55 -0.17 17.12
CA LEU A 118 -0.65 -0.46 18.24
C LEU A 118 0.72 0.23 18.07
N VAL A 119 1.29 0.22 16.88
CA VAL A 119 2.54 0.92 16.58
C VAL A 119 2.36 2.43 16.73
N GLY A 120 1.27 3.00 16.22
CA GLY A 120 0.93 4.41 16.38
C GLY A 120 0.85 4.81 17.85
N LYS A 121 0.10 4.04 18.65
CA LYS A 121 -0.10 4.32 20.06
C LYS A 121 1.17 4.15 20.91
N PHE A 122 1.92 3.05 20.74
CA PHE A 122 3.04 2.71 21.62
C PHE A 122 4.40 3.24 21.14
N ILE A 123 4.59 3.42 19.83
CA ILE A 123 5.88 3.87 19.26
C ILE A 123 5.82 5.35 18.89
N LEU A 124 4.77 5.78 18.18
CA LEU A 124 4.61 7.19 17.81
C LEU A 124 3.99 8.05 18.91
N MET A 125 3.47 7.41 19.99
CA MET A 125 2.82 8.09 21.10
C MET A 125 1.66 9.02 20.66
N ILE A 126 0.89 8.57 19.65
CA ILE A 126 -0.27 9.32 19.15
C ILE A 126 -1.27 9.47 20.30
N PRO A 127 -1.73 10.72 20.61
CA PRO A 127 -2.65 10.96 21.71
C PRO A 127 -4.00 10.24 21.52
N ASP A 128 -4.58 9.75 22.60
CA ASP A 128 -5.89 9.07 22.55
C ASP A 128 -7.03 9.99 22.08
N GLU A 129 -6.80 11.31 22.11
CA GLU A 129 -7.72 12.34 21.63
C GLU A 129 -8.02 12.20 20.14
N GLU A 130 -7.05 11.74 19.33
CA GLU A 130 -7.23 11.51 17.89
C GLU A 130 -8.19 10.35 17.60
N PHE A 131 -8.42 9.47 18.56
CA PHE A 131 -9.37 8.35 18.48
C PHE A 131 -10.69 8.61 19.21
N THR A 132 -10.95 9.88 19.60
CA THR A 132 -12.19 10.28 20.26
C THR A 132 -13.12 10.98 19.28
N ILE A 133 -14.42 10.62 19.34
CA ILE A 133 -15.47 11.30 18.59
C ILE A 133 -16.48 11.78 19.63
N PHE A 134 -16.79 13.09 19.66
CA PHE A 134 -17.68 13.73 20.64
C PHE A 134 -17.31 13.44 22.11
N GLY A 135 -15.99 13.29 22.41
CA GLY A 135 -15.51 13.03 23.77
C GLY A 135 -15.54 11.55 24.19
N PHE A 136 -15.96 10.64 23.33
CA PHE A 136 -15.92 9.20 23.57
C PHE A 136 -14.76 8.56 22.82
N TYR A 137 -13.92 7.78 23.52
CA TYR A 137 -12.85 6.99 22.93
C TYR A 137 -13.45 5.75 22.22
N ILE A 138 -13.50 5.78 20.88
CA ILE A 138 -14.20 4.75 20.11
C ILE A 138 -13.32 4.24 18.94
N PRO A 139 -12.18 3.59 19.21
CA PRO A 139 -11.28 3.09 18.15
C PRO A 139 -11.95 2.05 17.24
N TRP A 140 -12.96 1.34 17.72
CA TRP A 140 -13.72 0.35 16.94
C TRP A 140 -14.50 0.96 15.77
N VAL A 141 -14.96 2.20 15.89
CA VAL A 141 -15.64 2.92 14.80
C VAL A 141 -14.66 3.18 13.66
N PHE A 142 -13.42 3.56 13.96
CA PHE A 142 -12.38 3.73 12.95
C PHE A 142 -12.05 2.40 12.25
N LEU A 143 -12.06 1.29 12.98
CA LEU A 143 -11.86 -0.04 12.38
C LEU A 143 -13.02 -0.41 11.43
N LEU A 144 -14.26 -0.14 11.80
CA LEU A 144 -15.43 -0.38 10.95
C LEU A 144 -15.40 0.48 9.69
N LEU A 145 -15.14 1.79 9.82
CA LEU A 145 -14.97 2.69 8.68
C LEU A 145 -13.80 2.26 7.80
N GLY A 146 -12.71 1.83 8.39
CA GLY A 146 -11.55 1.27 7.68
C GLY A 146 -11.91 0.06 6.85
N ASN A 147 -12.76 -0.85 7.33
CA ASN A 147 -13.23 -2.01 6.58
C ASN A 147 -14.08 -1.61 5.36
N VAL A 148 -14.89 -0.56 5.46
CA VAL A 148 -15.62 0.02 4.32
C VAL A 148 -14.63 0.64 3.32
N PHE A 149 -13.68 1.42 3.82
CA PHE A 149 -12.64 2.03 2.99
C PHE A 149 -11.79 0.98 2.26
N PHE A 150 -11.50 -0.13 2.93
CA PHE A 150 -10.77 -1.25 2.34
C PHE A 150 -11.44 -1.84 1.10
N LEU A 151 -12.78 -1.93 1.07
CA LEU A 151 -13.52 -2.37 -0.12
C LEU A 151 -13.23 -1.46 -1.32
N PHE A 152 -13.28 -0.14 -1.11
CA PHE A 152 -12.96 0.83 -2.16
C PHE A 152 -11.51 0.70 -2.61
N TYR A 153 -10.58 0.59 -1.66
CA TYR A 153 -9.17 0.42 -1.97
C TYR A 153 -8.89 -0.84 -2.78
N ASP A 154 -9.43 -1.99 -2.38
CA ASP A 154 -9.27 -3.25 -3.12
C ASP A 154 -9.80 -3.15 -4.56
N ARG A 155 -10.93 -2.44 -4.75
CA ARG A 155 -11.48 -2.14 -6.07
C ARG A 155 -10.59 -1.20 -6.88
N CYS A 156 -10.08 -0.13 -6.27
CA CYS A 156 -9.15 0.79 -6.91
C CYS A 156 -7.89 0.08 -7.41
N VAL A 157 -7.29 -0.79 -6.60
CA VAL A 157 -6.13 -1.59 -7.01
C VAL A 157 -6.48 -2.49 -8.20
N THR A 158 -7.66 -3.13 -8.20
CA THR A 158 -8.11 -3.97 -9.33
C THR A 158 -8.29 -3.15 -10.61
N VAL A 159 -8.92 -1.98 -10.51
CA VAL A 159 -9.13 -1.06 -11.65
C VAL A 159 -7.77 -0.57 -12.18
N PHE A 160 -6.86 -0.19 -11.29
CA PHE A 160 -5.51 0.24 -11.67
C PHE A 160 -4.75 -0.86 -12.43
N ILE A 161 -4.79 -2.11 -11.95
CA ILE A 161 -4.19 -3.27 -12.64
C ILE A 161 -4.79 -3.42 -14.04
N SER A 162 -6.10 -3.33 -14.16
CA SER A 162 -6.80 -3.44 -15.45
C SER A 162 -6.41 -2.31 -16.40
N LEU A 163 -6.41 -1.07 -15.93
CA LEU A 163 -5.98 0.10 -16.72
C LEU A 163 -4.51 -0.03 -17.17
N TYR A 164 -3.65 -0.48 -16.27
CA TYR A 164 -2.25 -0.71 -16.62
C TYR A 164 -2.10 -1.74 -17.74
N ILE A 165 -2.74 -2.90 -17.60
CA ILE A 165 -2.63 -4.00 -18.59
C ILE A 165 -3.22 -3.59 -19.93
N TYR A 166 -4.43 -3.02 -19.96
CA TYR A 166 -5.13 -2.76 -21.23
C TYR A 166 -4.70 -1.47 -21.93
N ARG A 167 -4.32 -0.42 -21.19
CA ARG A 167 -3.99 0.89 -21.79
C ARG A 167 -2.50 1.19 -21.78
N ILE A 168 -1.83 1.07 -20.64
CA ILE A 168 -0.46 1.57 -20.45
C ILE A 168 0.54 0.57 -21.01
N ARG A 169 0.42 -0.69 -20.64
CA ARG A 169 1.32 -1.77 -21.09
C ARG A 169 1.40 -1.87 -22.61
N ASN A 170 0.24 -1.84 -23.28
CA ASN A 170 0.16 -1.93 -24.73
C ASN A 170 0.82 -0.72 -25.43
N LYS A 171 0.89 0.46 -24.80
CA LYS A 171 1.59 1.63 -25.37
C LYS A 171 3.10 1.59 -25.15
N ILE A 172 3.53 1.09 -23.99
CA ILE A 172 4.96 1.05 -23.62
C ILE A 172 5.68 -0.12 -24.31
N PHE A 173 5.01 -1.27 -24.43
CA PHE A 173 5.58 -2.51 -24.94
C PHE A 173 5.05 -2.90 -26.35
N LYS A 174 4.46 -1.94 -27.09
CA LYS A 174 4.15 -2.19 -28.51
C LYS A 174 5.46 -2.47 -29.25
N LYS A 175 5.60 -3.73 -29.64
CA LYS A 175 6.50 -4.09 -30.76
C LYS A 175 5.85 -3.70 -32.06
#